data_d73966f7cdd8bff6e91e37c2521553b8
#
_entry.id   d73966f7cdd8bff6e91e37c2521553b8
#
_cell.length_a   1.000
_cell.length_b   1.000
_cell.length_c   1.000
_cell.angle_alpha   90.00
_cell.angle_beta   90.00
_cell.angle_gamma   90.00
#
_symmetry.space_group_name_H-M   'P 1'
#
loop_
_entity.id
_entity.type
_entity.pdbx_description
1 polymer ?
#
loop_
_entity_poly.entity_id
_entity_poly.type
_entity_poly.pdbx_seq_one_letter_code
_entity_poly.pdbx_strand_id
1 'polypeptide(L)'
;DAGLTRLHIGLESGSDQVLDLINKGVTQEQHITAGKKIKETEIELSEYFMPGLGGVEYSEENALETAKALNQINPDFIRIRTLVVTDNVPLKQQYQQGVFSRTNDQQMVEEILLLIKNLTGISSTVKSDHILNLIPEVEGGLPADKSKMIDALQWFLDLTEEEQMIFRLGRRTGIMQGMNDLRDSFKRERVKNYIAEKNISAENVDDVVDQLMKRYI
;
A
#
# COMPACT_ATOMS: atom_id res chain seq x y z
N ASP A 1 -11.12 -31.51 -13.58
CA ASP A 1 -11.28 -30.05 -13.74
C ASP A 1 -12.01 -29.53 -12.50
N ALA A 2 -11.28 -28.79 -11.62
CA ALA A 2 -11.80 -28.32 -10.33
C ALA A 2 -12.49 -26.96 -10.44
N GLY A 3 -12.54 -26.36 -11.65
CA GLY A 3 -13.20 -25.08 -11.91
C GLY A 3 -12.50 -23.87 -11.26
N LEU A 4 -11.22 -23.97 -10.88
CA LEU A 4 -10.45 -22.85 -10.35
C LEU A 4 -10.15 -21.84 -11.47
N THR A 5 -10.61 -20.60 -11.28
CA THR A 5 -10.45 -19.54 -12.29
C THR A 5 -9.45 -18.44 -11.87
N ARG A 6 -9.18 -18.31 -10.56
CA ARG A 6 -8.25 -17.30 -10.04
C ARG A 6 -7.52 -17.79 -8.80
N LEU A 7 -6.22 -17.46 -8.72
CA LEU A 7 -5.40 -17.61 -7.53
C LEU A 7 -5.02 -16.24 -6.97
N HIS A 8 -5.07 -16.12 -5.65
CA HIS A 8 -4.55 -14.98 -4.91
C HIS A 8 -3.30 -15.43 -4.17
N ILE A 9 -2.19 -14.79 -4.42
CA ILE A 9 -0.90 -15.09 -3.80
C ILE A 9 -0.40 -13.85 -3.07
N GLY A 10 0.06 -14.03 -1.86
CA GLY A 10 0.73 -13.00 -1.10
C GLY A 10 2.19 -12.94 -1.47
N LEU A 11 2.57 -12.22 -2.54
CA LEU A 11 3.96 -11.83 -2.77
C LEU A 11 4.45 -11.00 -1.56
N GLU A 12 3.63 -10.05 -1.12
CA GLU A 12 3.83 -9.07 -0.04
C GLU A 12 4.99 -8.12 -0.33
N SER A 13 6.16 -8.65 -0.64
CA SER A 13 7.40 -7.99 -1.02
C SER A 13 8.15 -8.82 -2.06
N GLY A 14 8.90 -8.13 -2.92
CA GLY A 14 9.89 -8.76 -3.78
C GLY A 14 11.32 -8.71 -3.21
N SER A 15 11.54 -8.10 -2.04
CA SER A 15 12.85 -8.06 -1.39
C SER A 15 13.04 -9.27 -0.50
N ASP A 16 14.11 -10.03 -0.72
CA ASP A 16 14.47 -11.16 0.16
C ASP A 16 14.75 -10.68 1.59
N GLN A 17 15.31 -9.48 1.77
CA GLN A 17 15.55 -8.91 3.10
C GLN A 17 14.23 -8.63 3.85
N VAL A 18 13.23 -8.10 3.15
CA VAL A 18 11.90 -7.85 3.73
C VAL A 18 11.17 -9.16 3.98
N LEU A 19 11.27 -10.14 3.08
CA LEU A 19 10.68 -11.47 3.26
C LEU A 19 11.28 -12.20 4.46
N ASP A 20 12.59 -12.09 4.66
CA ASP A 20 13.28 -12.64 5.84
C ASP A 20 12.88 -11.92 7.13
N LEU A 21 12.76 -10.58 7.09
CA LEU A 21 12.32 -9.76 8.24
C LEU A 21 10.98 -10.22 8.80
N ILE A 22 10.06 -10.62 7.93
CA ILE A 22 8.72 -11.08 8.31
C ILE A 22 8.60 -12.61 8.45
N ASN A 23 9.70 -13.33 8.28
CA ASN A 23 9.74 -14.80 8.26
C ASN A 23 8.76 -15.42 7.25
N LYS A 24 8.69 -14.88 6.04
CA LYS A 24 7.78 -15.37 4.97
C LYS A 24 8.11 -16.80 4.55
N GLY A 25 9.36 -17.21 4.64
CA GLY A 25 9.82 -18.57 4.35
C GLY A 25 9.93 -18.89 2.86
N VAL A 26 9.91 -17.89 2.00
CA VAL A 26 10.09 -18.00 0.54
C VAL A 26 10.95 -16.84 0.04
N THR A 27 11.62 -17.04 -1.10
CA THR A 27 12.45 -16.02 -1.74
C THR A 27 11.76 -15.37 -2.93
N GLN A 28 12.28 -14.22 -3.39
CA GLN A 28 11.85 -13.55 -4.61
C GLN A 28 11.84 -14.53 -5.80
N GLU A 29 12.92 -15.31 -5.98
CA GLU A 29 13.05 -16.25 -7.08
C GLU A 29 11.98 -17.34 -7.05
N GLN A 30 11.66 -17.84 -5.86
CA GLN A 30 10.58 -18.83 -5.69
C GLN A 30 9.21 -18.24 -6.04
N HIS A 31 8.93 -17.01 -5.65
CA HIS A 31 7.71 -16.30 -6.05
C HIS A 31 7.64 -16.11 -7.56
N ILE A 32 8.73 -15.64 -8.19
CA ILE A 32 8.80 -15.46 -9.65
C ILE A 32 8.56 -16.77 -10.37
N THR A 33 9.21 -17.84 -9.92
CA THR A 33 9.05 -19.18 -10.52
C THR A 33 7.62 -19.69 -10.39
N ALA A 34 7.00 -19.55 -9.22
CA ALA A 34 5.63 -19.97 -8.98
C ALA A 34 4.64 -19.14 -9.81
N GLY A 35 4.81 -17.82 -9.83
CA GLY A 35 3.97 -16.92 -10.63
C GLY A 35 4.01 -17.24 -12.12
N LYS A 36 5.22 -17.43 -12.68
CA LYS A 36 5.39 -17.83 -14.10
C LYS A 36 4.68 -19.16 -14.44
N LYS A 37 4.78 -20.15 -13.55
CA LYS A 37 4.07 -21.44 -13.75
C LYS A 37 2.55 -21.27 -13.78
N ILE A 38 1.98 -20.37 -12.96
CA ILE A 38 0.56 -20.10 -12.99
C ILE A 38 0.18 -19.38 -14.29
N LYS A 39 1.00 -18.44 -14.75
CA LYS A 39 0.80 -17.72 -16.02
C LYS A 39 0.91 -18.59 -17.27
N GLU A 40 1.45 -19.82 -17.16
CA GLU A 40 1.39 -20.86 -18.24
C GLU A 40 0.01 -21.54 -18.33
N THR A 41 -0.89 -21.27 -17.38
CA THR A 41 -2.26 -21.81 -17.33
C THR A 41 -3.29 -20.74 -17.69
N GLU A 42 -4.58 -21.13 -17.79
CA GLU A 42 -5.70 -20.20 -17.96
C GLU A 42 -6.20 -19.58 -16.62
N ILE A 43 -5.51 -19.88 -15.50
CA ILE A 43 -5.88 -19.37 -14.18
C ILE A 43 -5.36 -17.94 -14.02
N GLU A 44 -6.25 -17.00 -13.70
CA GLU A 44 -5.84 -15.62 -13.39
C GLU A 44 -5.01 -15.58 -12.12
N LEU A 45 -3.90 -14.84 -12.15
CA LEU A 45 -3.02 -14.62 -11.01
C LEU A 45 -3.22 -13.23 -10.43
N SER A 46 -3.47 -13.17 -9.13
CA SER A 46 -3.57 -11.93 -8.36
C SER A 46 -2.50 -11.91 -7.28
N GLU A 47 -1.55 -10.99 -7.38
CA GLU A 47 -0.44 -10.81 -6.41
C GLU A 47 -0.74 -9.65 -5.48
N TYR A 48 -0.44 -9.83 -4.18
CA TYR A 48 -0.52 -8.77 -3.19
C TYR A 48 0.84 -8.09 -3.02
N PHE A 49 0.84 -6.76 -2.99
CA PHE A 49 1.95 -5.91 -2.55
C PHE A 49 1.57 -5.23 -1.25
N MET A 50 2.49 -5.23 -0.29
CA MET A 50 2.25 -4.63 1.02
C MET A 50 3.20 -3.45 1.27
N PRO A 51 2.79 -2.20 0.94
CA PRO A 51 3.57 -1.02 1.26
C PRO A 51 3.73 -0.87 2.78
N GLY A 52 4.91 -0.42 3.17
CA GLY A 52 5.30 -0.27 4.57
C GLY A 52 5.87 -1.54 5.22
N LEU A 53 5.86 -2.69 4.54
CA LEU A 53 6.30 -3.97 5.09
C LEU A 53 7.80 -3.98 5.43
N GLY A 54 8.60 -3.26 4.66
CA GLY A 54 10.04 -3.09 4.91
C GLY A 54 10.39 -2.05 5.98
N GLY A 55 9.38 -1.38 6.56
CA GLY A 55 9.63 -0.23 7.42
C GLY A 55 10.30 0.93 6.67
N VAL A 56 10.78 1.90 7.42
CA VAL A 56 11.52 3.05 6.84
C VAL A 56 12.83 2.58 6.20
N GLU A 57 13.48 1.60 6.82
CA GLU A 57 14.82 1.12 6.45
C GLU A 57 14.86 0.48 5.07
N TYR A 58 13.81 -0.27 4.68
CA TYR A 58 13.78 -1.03 3.43
C TYR A 58 12.64 -0.59 2.49
N SER A 59 12.05 0.60 2.67
CA SER A 59 10.91 1.06 1.88
C SER A 59 11.24 1.17 0.38
N GLU A 60 12.40 1.76 0.04
CA GLU A 60 12.86 1.85 -1.35
C GLU A 60 13.11 0.47 -1.95
N GLU A 61 13.81 -0.40 -1.23
CA GLU A 61 14.12 -1.75 -1.68
C GLU A 61 12.83 -2.58 -1.86
N ASN A 62 11.87 -2.47 -0.92
CA ASN A 62 10.57 -3.11 -1.01
C ASN A 62 9.86 -2.73 -2.33
N ALA A 63 9.84 -1.46 -2.69
CA ALA A 63 9.23 -0.99 -3.93
C ALA A 63 9.95 -1.51 -5.18
N LEU A 64 11.27 -1.36 -5.24
CA LEU A 64 12.07 -1.67 -6.43
C LEU A 64 12.14 -3.17 -6.71
N GLU A 65 12.44 -3.97 -5.69
CA GLU A 65 12.54 -5.43 -5.87
C GLU A 65 11.15 -6.05 -6.10
N THR A 66 10.08 -5.48 -5.53
CA THR A 66 8.71 -5.90 -5.86
C THR A 66 8.36 -5.57 -7.31
N ALA A 67 8.71 -4.38 -7.81
CA ALA A 67 8.50 -4.04 -9.22
C ALA A 67 9.25 -5.01 -10.15
N LYS A 68 10.49 -5.35 -9.80
CA LYS A 68 11.31 -6.30 -10.56
C LYS A 68 10.70 -7.71 -10.61
N ALA A 69 10.16 -8.18 -9.48
CA ALA A 69 9.47 -9.47 -9.42
C ALA A 69 8.18 -9.45 -10.26
N LEU A 70 7.34 -8.44 -10.08
CA LEU A 70 6.08 -8.28 -10.81
C LEU A 70 6.28 -8.12 -12.31
N ASN A 71 7.32 -7.40 -12.75
CA ASN A 71 7.68 -7.28 -14.18
C ASN A 71 8.06 -8.62 -14.81
N GLN A 72 8.61 -9.54 -14.02
CA GLN A 72 8.95 -10.88 -14.51
C GLN A 72 7.77 -11.86 -14.52
N ILE A 73 6.84 -11.69 -13.57
CA ILE A 73 5.65 -12.53 -13.42
C ILE A 73 4.56 -12.10 -14.39
N ASN A 74 4.34 -10.79 -14.56
CA ASN A 74 3.21 -10.19 -15.28
C ASN A 74 1.86 -10.77 -14.80
N PRO A 75 1.50 -10.62 -13.50
CA PRO A 75 0.24 -11.13 -12.98
C PRO A 75 -0.95 -10.41 -13.62
N ASP A 76 -2.15 -10.99 -13.58
CA ASP A 76 -3.37 -10.34 -14.09
C ASP A 76 -3.79 -9.17 -13.20
N PHE A 77 -3.57 -9.32 -11.88
CA PHE A 77 -3.86 -8.28 -10.90
C PHE A 77 -2.70 -8.06 -9.92
N ILE A 78 -2.45 -6.78 -9.63
CA ILE A 78 -1.57 -6.34 -8.54
C ILE A 78 -2.47 -5.63 -7.53
N ARG A 79 -2.58 -6.16 -6.31
CA ARG A 79 -3.43 -5.59 -5.26
C ARG A 79 -2.61 -4.97 -4.15
N ILE A 80 -2.82 -3.69 -3.91
CA ILE A 80 -2.16 -2.94 -2.83
C ILE A 80 -2.88 -3.26 -1.51
N ARG A 81 -2.11 -3.60 -0.48
CA ARG A 81 -2.57 -3.93 0.87
C ARG A 81 -1.73 -3.20 1.91
N THR A 82 -2.16 -2.00 2.31
CA THR A 82 -1.43 -1.19 3.30
C THR A 82 -1.20 -1.95 4.60
N LEU A 83 0.06 -1.98 5.07
CA LEU A 83 0.45 -2.60 6.32
C LEU A 83 -0.19 -1.91 7.52
N VAL A 84 -0.66 -2.70 8.48
CA VAL A 84 -0.95 -2.27 9.85
C VAL A 84 -0.31 -3.24 10.83
N VAL A 85 0.49 -2.71 11.73
CA VAL A 85 1.13 -3.52 12.77
C VAL A 85 0.19 -3.63 13.96
N THR A 86 -0.50 -4.77 14.06
CA THR A 86 -1.37 -5.07 15.21
C THR A 86 -0.57 -5.64 16.38
N ASP A 87 -1.18 -5.75 17.56
CA ASP A 87 -0.48 -6.18 18.77
C ASP A 87 -0.12 -7.67 18.76
N ASN A 88 -0.76 -8.48 17.92
CA ASN A 88 -0.63 -9.93 17.87
C ASN A 88 0.30 -10.45 16.76
N VAL A 89 1.06 -9.57 16.08
CA VAL A 89 1.98 -9.98 15.01
C VAL A 89 3.44 -9.92 15.48
N PRO A 90 4.31 -10.84 14.99
CA PRO A 90 5.74 -10.84 15.36
C PRO A 90 6.44 -9.50 15.08
N LEU A 91 6.07 -8.80 14.03
CA LEU A 91 6.62 -7.50 13.65
C LEU A 91 6.43 -6.43 14.75
N LYS A 92 5.42 -6.58 15.62
CA LYS A 92 5.19 -5.70 16.76
C LYS A 92 6.35 -5.75 17.76
N GLN A 93 6.92 -6.92 18.00
CA GLN A 93 8.08 -7.03 18.90
C GLN A 93 9.30 -6.33 18.34
N GLN A 94 9.55 -6.46 17.03
CA GLN A 94 10.64 -5.77 16.34
C GLN A 94 10.47 -4.25 16.39
N TYR A 95 9.23 -3.75 16.21
CA TYR A 95 8.90 -2.36 16.39
C TYR A 95 9.18 -1.86 17.82
N GLN A 96 8.76 -2.61 18.85
CA GLN A 96 9.00 -2.25 20.25
C GLN A 96 10.49 -2.29 20.62
N GLN A 97 11.29 -3.12 19.98
CA GLN A 97 12.74 -3.22 20.17
C GLN A 97 13.53 -2.18 19.37
N GLY A 98 12.86 -1.36 18.54
CA GLY A 98 13.52 -0.38 17.68
C GLY A 98 14.29 -0.98 16.50
N VAL A 99 14.03 -2.25 16.17
CA VAL A 99 14.62 -2.95 15.01
C VAL A 99 13.86 -2.65 13.71
N PHE A 100 12.60 -2.30 13.84
CA PHE A 100 11.70 -1.96 12.74
C PHE A 100 11.07 -0.58 13.01
N SER A 101 11.21 0.36 12.06
CA SER A 101 10.57 1.67 12.13
C SER A 101 9.39 1.73 11.16
N ARG A 102 8.19 1.99 11.69
CA ARG A 102 6.99 2.06 10.84
C ARG A 102 7.07 3.25 9.87
N THR A 103 6.65 3.01 8.65
CA THR A 103 6.36 4.10 7.69
C THR A 103 5.04 4.77 8.05
N ASN A 104 4.96 6.07 7.81
CA ASN A 104 3.70 6.81 7.84
C ASN A 104 3.00 6.79 6.46
N ASP A 105 1.80 7.39 6.37
CA ASP A 105 1.02 7.42 5.12
C ASP A 105 1.77 8.09 3.96
N GLN A 106 2.55 9.17 4.22
CA GLN A 106 3.33 9.83 3.17
C GLN A 106 4.41 8.91 2.62
N GLN A 107 5.20 8.28 3.48
CA GLN A 107 6.23 7.33 3.10
C GLN A 107 5.66 6.13 2.33
N MET A 108 4.48 5.62 2.74
CA MET A 108 3.80 4.56 2.01
C MET A 108 3.33 5.03 0.61
N VAL A 109 2.89 6.27 0.45
CA VAL A 109 2.55 6.84 -0.86
C VAL A 109 3.79 6.99 -1.74
N GLU A 110 4.92 7.43 -1.18
CA GLU A 110 6.21 7.50 -1.88
C GLU A 110 6.66 6.10 -2.35
N GLU A 111 6.53 5.09 -1.51
CA GLU A 111 6.83 3.69 -1.82
C GLU A 111 5.95 3.15 -2.95
N ILE A 112 4.64 3.38 -2.89
CA ILE A 112 3.72 2.99 -3.97
C ILE A 112 4.05 3.73 -5.27
N LEU A 113 4.38 5.02 -5.20
CA LEU A 113 4.78 5.82 -6.35
C LEU A 113 6.04 5.25 -7.02
N LEU A 114 7.02 4.86 -6.22
CA LEU A 114 8.25 4.25 -6.70
C LEU A 114 7.96 2.89 -7.36
N LEU A 115 7.12 2.05 -6.75
CA LEU A 115 6.66 0.80 -7.34
C LEU A 115 6.01 1.05 -8.72
N ILE A 116 4.95 1.90 -8.78
CA ILE A 116 4.19 2.15 -10.01
C ILE A 116 5.12 2.69 -11.12
N LYS A 117 6.04 3.62 -10.81
CA LYS A 117 7.01 4.15 -11.77
C LYS A 117 7.88 3.05 -12.40
N ASN A 118 8.21 2.01 -11.63
CA ASN A 118 9.10 0.92 -12.03
C ASN A 118 8.37 -0.32 -12.61
N LEU A 119 7.04 -0.34 -12.62
CA LEU A 119 6.29 -1.36 -13.36
C LEU A 119 6.41 -1.10 -14.86
N THR A 120 7.02 -2.03 -15.60
CA THR A 120 7.31 -1.90 -17.04
C THR A 120 7.13 -3.22 -17.78
N GLY A 121 6.64 -3.15 -19.03
CA GLY A 121 6.52 -4.33 -19.89
C GLY A 121 5.44 -5.32 -19.48
N ILE A 122 4.50 -4.92 -18.62
CA ILE A 122 3.41 -5.76 -18.10
C ILE A 122 2.04 -5.17 -18.43
N SER A 123 1.03 -6.04 -18.41
CA SER A 123 -0.38 -5.73 -18.72
C SER A 123 -1.32 -5.89 -17.53
N SER A 124 -0.78 -5.94 -16.33
CA SER A 124 -1.52 -6.14 -15.08
C SER A 124 -2.54 -5.03 -14.82
N THR A 125 -3.64 -5.38 -14.13
CA THR A 125 -4.55 -4.40 -13.55
C THR A 125 -4.14 -4.15 -12.09
N VAL A 126 -3.80 -2.90 -11.75
CA VAL A 126 -3.56 -2.48 -10.37
C VAL A 126 -4.89 -2.23 -9.67
N LYS A 127 -5.03 -2.68 -8.43
CA LYS A 127 -6.22 -2.53 -7.58
C LYS A 127 -5.85 -1.93 -6.22
N SER A 128 -6.53 -0.84 -5.85
CA SER A 128 -6.42 -0.20 -4.53
C SER A 128 -7.74 -0.32 -3.75
N ASP A 129 -8.31 -1.52 -3.75
CA ASP A 129 -9.63 -1.86 -3.23
C ASP A 129 -9.62 -2.25 -1.73
N HIS A 130 -8.52 -2.06 -1.03
CA HIS A 130 -8.43 -2.33 0.41
C HIS A 130 -8.82 -1.09 1.23
N ILE A 131 -9.62 -1.30 2.28
CA ILE A 131 -10.13 -0.20 3.11
C ILE A 131 -9.02 0.66 3.75
N LEU A 132 -7.86 0.08 3.97
CA LEU A 132 -6.70 0.78 4.56
C LEU A 132 -5.86 1.52 3.54
N ASN A 133 -6.10 1.37 2.25
CA ASN A 133 -5.39 2.16 1.25
C ASN A 133 -5.81 3.62 1.32
N LEU A 134 -4.83 4.51 1.38
CA LEU A 134 -5.10 5.95 1.52
C LEU A 134 -5.76 6.53 0.27
N ILE A 135 -5.25 6.16 -0.91
CA ILE A 135 -5.67 6.70 -2.21
C ILE A 135 -6.30 5.58 -3.04
N PRO A 136 -7.64 5.43 -3.02
CA PRO A 136 -8.34 4.39 -3.78
C PRO A 136 -8.26 4.61 -5.29
N GLU A 137 -7.96 5.83 -5.74
CA GLU A 137 -7.81 6.18 -7.16
C GLU A 137 -6.55 5.58 -7.82
N VAL A 138 -5.64 4.95 -7.05
CA VAL A 138 -4.48 4.22 -7.58
C VAL A 138 -4.96 2.88 -8.13
N GLU A 139 -5.77 2.95 -9.19
CA GLU A 139 -6.39 1.80 -9.83
C GLU A 139 -6.41 1.99 -11.35
N GLY A 140 -6.10 0.92 -12.11
CA GLY A 140 -6.15 0.96 -13.57
C GLY A 140 -5.35 -0.14 -14.24
N GLY A 141 -5.51 -0.26 -15.56
CA GLY A 141 -4.80 -1.21 -16.42
C GLY A 141 -3.47 -0.67 -16.92
N LEU A 142 -2.40 -1.44 -16.76
CA LEU A 142 -1.09 -1.10 -17.31
C LEU A 142 -1.00 -1.51 -18.80
N PRO A 143 -0.28 -0.75 -19.61
CA PRO A 143 0.39 0.53 -19.30
C PRO A 143 -0.53 1.76 -19.41
N ALA A 144 -1.79 1.60 -19.87
CA ALA A 144 -2.68 2.70 -20.28
C ALA A 144 -2.98 3.71 -19.16
N ASP A 145 -3.24 3.23 -17.94
CA ASP A 145 -3.61 4.09 -16.80
C ASP A 145 -2.42 4.42 -15.88
N LYS A 146 -1.18 4.06 -16.27
CA LYS A 146 0.01 4.26 -15.41
C LYS A 146 0.20 5.72 -15.02
N SER A 147 0.09 6.65 -15.96
CA SER A 147 0.21 8.09 -15.68
C SER A 147 -0.85 8.58 -14.71
N LYS A 148 -2.11 8.15 -14.89
CA LYS A 148 -3.21 8.51 -14.00
C LYS A 148 -2.95 8.07 -12.54
N MET A 149 -2.39 6.87 -12.34
CA MET A 149 -2.03 6.38 -11.01
C MET A 149 -0.88 7.19 -10.41
N ILE A 150 0.14 7.53 -11.21
CA ILE A 150 1.25 8.41 -10.80
C ILE A 150 0.71 9.79 -10.40
N ASP A 151 -0.16 10.37 -11.21
CA ASP A 151 -0.76 11.69 -10.94
C ASP A 151 -1.57 11.70 -9.64
N ALA A 152 -2.30 10.61 -9.34
CA ALA A 152 -3.05 10.47 -8.09
C ALA A 152 -2.12 10.42 -6.86
N LEU A 153 -1.01 9.70 -6.95
CA LEU A 153 -0.02 9.63 -5.87
C LEU A 153 0.71 10.97 -5.71
N GLN A 154 1.13 11.59 -6.81
CA GLN A 154 1.81 12.88 -6.80
C GLN A 154 0.89 13.99 -6.25
N TRP A 155 -0.39 13.97 -6.61
CA TRP A 155 -1.37 14.90 -6.05
C TRP A 155 -1.34 14.94 -4.51
N PHE A 156 -1.29 13.78 -3.86
CA PHE A 156 -1.22 13.73 -2.39
C PHE A 156 0.11 14.29 -1.87
N LEU A 157 1.22 13.98 -2.52
CA LEU A 157 2.54 14.45 -2.12
C LEU A 157 2.72 15.96 -2.30
N ASP A 158 1.99 16.56 -3.26
CA ASP A 158 2.01 17.99 -3.54
C ASP A 158 1.10 18.82 -2.60
N LEU A 159 0.27 18.16 -1.78
CA LEU A 159 -0.56 18.84 -0.78
C LEU A 159 0.30 19.47 0.32
N THR A 160 -0.18 20.57 0.90
CA THR A 160 0.40 21.12 2.12
C THR A 160 0.28 20.13 3.29
N GLU A 161 1.15 20.24 4.29
CA GLU A 161 1.10 19.38 5.49
C GLU A 161 -0.29 19.38 6.16
N GLU A 162 -0.94 20.56 6.23
CA GLU A 162 -2.31 20.68 6.75
C GLU A 162 -3.30 19.89 5.91
N GLU A 163 -3.22 19.97 4.60
CA GLU A 163 -4.13 19.27 3.70
C GLU A 163 -3.88 17.76 3.71
N GLN A 164 -2.63 17.32 3.78
CA GLN A 164 -2.29 15.92 3.97
C GLN A 164 -2.88 15.39 5.28
N MET A 165 -2.72 16.11 6.38
CA MET A 165 -3.30 15.73 7.69
C MET A 165 -4.82 15.62 7.61
N ILE A 166 -5.49 16.62 7.01
CA ILE A 166 -6.95 16.60 6.82
C ILE A 166 -7.38 15.40 5.97
N PHE A 167 -6.71 15.14 4.86
CA PHE A 167 -7.03 14.02 3.97
C PHE A 167 -6.82 12.67 4.67
N ARG A 168 -5.67 12.46 5.29
CA ARG A 168 -5.34 11.24 6.05
C ARG A 168 -6.41 10.94 7.10
N LEU A 169 -6.71 11.89 7.96
CA LEU A 169 -7.75 11.73 9.00
C LEU A 169 -9.14 11.58 8.41
N GLY A 170 -9.45 12.33 7.35
CA GLY A 170 -10.73 12.20 6.62
C GLY A 170 -10.95 10.79 6.09
N ARG A 171 -9.91 10.17 5.49
CA ARG A 171 -9.94 8.80 5.00
C ARG A 171 -10.07 7.79 6.15
N ARG A 172 -9.27 7.93 7.21
CA ARG A 172 -9.25 7.00 8.36
C ARG A 172 -10.50 7.06 9.24
N THR A 173 -11.21 8.19 9.25
CA THR A 173 -12.50 8.34 9.95
C THR A 173 -13.71 8.01 9.08
N GLY A 174 -13.51 7.74 7.78
CA GLY A 174 -14.59 7.50 6.83
C GLY A 174 -15.38 8.76 6.41
N ILE A 175 -14.95 9.95 6.82
CA ILE A 175 -15.55 11.22 6.41
C ILE A 175 -15.28 11.47 4.92
N MET A 176 -14.09 11.09 4.44
CA MET A 176 -13.69 11.19 3.03
C MET A 176 -13.54 9.80 2.41
N GLN A 177 -13.98 9.66 1.15
CA GLN A 177 -13.90 8.42 0.39
C GLN A 177 -12.80 8.42 -0.67
N GLY A 178 -12.31 9.59 -1.08
CA GLY A 178 -11.27 9.76 -2.10
C GLY A 178 -10.85 11.21 -2.27
N MET A 179 -9.98 11.44 -3.27
CA MET A 179 -9.30 12.73 -3.53
C MET A 179 -10.26 13.91 -3.67
N ASN A 180 -11.39 13.70 -4.36
CA ASN A 180 -12.36 14.77 -4.63
C ASN A 180 -12.98 15.32 -3.34
N ASP A 181 -13.07 14.53 -2.29
CA ASP A 181 -13.69 14.92 -1.03
C ASP A 181 -12.87 15.98 -0.27
N LEU A 182 -11.58 16.12 -0.59
CA LEU A 182 -10.76 17.20 0.00
C LEU A 182 -11.21 18.60 -0.47
N ARG A 183 -11.93 18.70 -1.61
CA ARG A 183 -12.49 19.95 -2.10
C ARG A 183 -13.86 20.29 -1.50
N ASP A 184 -14.49 19.34 -0.82
CA ASP A 184 -15.76 19.52 -0.15
C ASP A 184 -15.55 20.28 1.19
N SER A 185 -16.01 21.52 1.25
CA SER A 185 -15.83 22.38 2.43
C SER A 185 -16.50 21.81 3.68
N PHE A 186 -17.65 21.15 3.54
CA PHE A 186 -18.35 20.54 4.67
C PHE A 186 -17.58 19.35 5.25
N LYS A 187 -17.03 18.48 4.40
CA LYS A 187 -16.19 17.37 4.83
C LYS A 187 -14.90 17.87 5.47
N ARG A 188 -14.25 18.87 4.86
CA ARG A 188 -13.04 19.51 5.46
C ARG A 188 -13.34 20.05 6.86
N GLU A 189 -14.42 20.77 7.03
CA GLU A 189 -14.79 21.36 8.32
C GLU A 189 -15.05 20.26 9.37
N ARG A 190 -15.73 19.19 9.00
CA ARG A 190 -15.92 18.03 9.91
C ARG A 190 -14.61 17.42 10.37
N VAL A 191 -13.63 17.30 9.47
CA VAL A 191 -12.31 16.76 9.84
C VAL A 191 -11.55 17.76 10.72
N LYS A 192 -11.61 19.08 10.44
CA LYS A 192 -11.00 20.11 11.26
C LYS A 192 -11.57 20.12 12.68
N ASN A 193 -12.88 19.97 12.83
CA ASN A 193 -13.53 19.84 14.12
C ASN A 193 -13.04 18.58 14.87
N TYR A 194 -12.92 17.45 14.19
CA TYR A 194 -12.35 16.23 14.76
C TYR A 194 -10.90 16.42 15.24
N ILE A 195 -10.07 17.11 14.44
CA ILE A 195 -8.69 17.48 14.79
C ILE A 195 -8.65 18.30 16.08
N ALA A 196 -9.49 19.34 16.16
CA ALA A 196 -9.58 20.22 17.32
C ALA A 196 -10.08 19.49 18.58
N GLU A 197 -11.15 18.70 18.48
CA GLU A 197 -11.71 17.92 19.59
C GLU A 197 -10.73 16.89 20.17
N LYS A 198 -9.89 16.30 19.32
CA LYS A 198 -8.93 15.27 19.71
C LYS A 198 -7.53 15.82 19.99
N ASN A 199 -7.33 17.14 19.90
CA ASN A 199 -6.04 17.82 20.05
C ASN A 199 -4.96 17.16 19.15
N ILE A 200 -5.30 16.92 17.88
CA ILE A 200 -4.37 16.31 16.91
C ILE A 200 -3.46 17.41 16.35
N SER A 201 -2.17 17.10 16.25
CA SER A 201 -1.13 17.98 15.71
C SER A 201 -0.20 17.19 14.80
N ALA A 202 0.75 17.86 14.15
CA ALA A 202 1.79 17.22 13.37
C ALA A 202 2.62 16.20 14.18
N GLU A 203 2.75 16.42 15.50
CA GLU A 203 3.55 15.58 16.39
C GLU A 203 2.88 14.24 16.73
N ASN A 204 1.53 14.16 16.70
CA ASN A 204 0.79 12.98 17.13
C ASN A 204 -0.12 12.36 16.04
N VAL A 205 -0.24 12.98 14.88
CA VAL A 205 -1.14 12.52 13.82
C VAL A 205 -0.85 11.09 13.35
N ASP A 206 0.42 10.69 13.29
CA ASP A 206 0.81 9.35 12.84
C ASP A 206 0.35 8.27 13.83
N ASP A 207 0.42 8.54 15.14
CA ASP A 207 -0.11 7.64 16.16
C ASP A 207 -1.64 7.54 16.13
N VAL A 208 -2.32 8.67 15.90
CA VAL A 208 -3.79 8.69 15.77
C VAL A 208 -4.22 7.91 14.54
N VAL A 209 -3.55 8.09 13.40
CA VAL A 209 -3.80 7.35 12.16
C VAL A 209 -3.63 5.85 12.39
N ASP A 210 -2.53 5.42 13.02
CA ASP A 210 -2.28 4.02 13.35
C ASP A 210 -3.41 3.42 14.20
N GLN A 211 -3.85 4.13 15.23
CA GLN A 211 -4.97 3.70 16.08
C GLN A 211 -6.30 3.59 15.30
N LEU A 212 -6.56 4.53 14.38
CA LEU A 212 -7.75 4.47 13.54
C LEU A 212 -7.70 3.29 12.57
N MET A 213 -6.54 3.00 11.98
CA MET A 213 -6.36 1.87 11.06
C MET A 213 -6.60 0.52 11.76
N LYS A 214 -6.17 0.36 13.00
CA LYS A 214 -6.38 -0.87 13.80
C LYS A 214 -7.85 -1.21 14.06
N ARG A 215 -8.77 -0.26 13.89
CA ARG A 215 -10.22 -0.52 14.06
C ARG A 215 -10.85 -1.31 12.91
N TYR A 216 -10.14 -1.45 11.81
CA TYR A 216 -10.62 -2.14 10.60
C TYR A 216 -10.10 -3.57 10.46
N ILE A 217 -9.35 -4.06 11.45
CA ILE A 217 -8.71 -5.40 11.44
C ILE A 217 -9.20 -6.24 12.60
#